data_d0b62794188efc0972dca50bab2d7e71
#
_entry.id   d0b62794188efc0972dca50bab2d7e71
#
_cell.length_a   1.000
_cell.length_b   1.000
_cell.length_c   1.000
_cell.angle_alpha   90.00
_cell.angle_beta   90.00
_cell.angle_gamma   90.00
#
_symmetry.space_group_name_H-M   'P 1'
#
loop_
_entity.id
_entity.type
_entity.pdbx_description
1 polymer ?
#
loop_
_entity_poly.entity_id
_entity_poly.type
_entity_poly.pdbx_seq_one_letter_code
_entity_poly.pdbx_strand_id
1 'polypeptide(L)'
;MSLPPEAYLLLGILVLDVMFGDPVYALHPVRLIGQSCEKLENLLRSLKLSGYLGGIILTLLLVVWVVLVWSAVSYVLQSFHGILGFLWQLYLGWCLIAGKDLYDHARRVWISIEQKDLEECRMRTGMMVGRDTTSMDYSASGRAAVESLSENLNDGVIAPLFYFILFGIPGMLVYKVVNTLDSMVGYKNEKYRQFGWASARMDDFLNWIPARLTWVLLSIAALIHPRCSGKSAFKVGWDYHDGVASPNAGWCEATAAGALQVRLCGPIWREGELTSEHWLGPVHYRQGGTVQDLSLIHI
;
A
#
# COMPACT_ATOMS: atom_id res chain seq x y z
N MET A 1 -6.32 35.42 3.71
CA MET A 1 -7.28 34.35 3.40
C MET A 1 -6.90 33.15 4.27
N SER A 2 -7.72 32.78 5.26
CA SER A 2 -7.45 31.58 6.08
C SER A 2 -7.77 30.34 5.25
N LEU A 3 -6.93 29.31 5.34
CA LEU A 3 -7.19 28.02 4.69
C LEU A 3 -8.45 27.37 5.31
N PRO A 4 -9.17 26.54 4.56
CA PRO A 4 -10.29 25.78 5.11
C PRO A 4 -9.80 24.78 6.17
N PRO A 5 -10.64 24.40 7.16
CA PRO A 5 -10.24 23.50 8.25
C PRO A 5 -9.66 22.16 7.76
N GLU A 6 -10.14 21.64 6.65
CA GLU A 6 -9.68 20.39 6.03
C GLU A 6 -8.22 20.51 5.55
N ALA A 7 -7.80 21.69 5.10
CA ALA A 7 -6.41 21.91 4.67
C ALA A 7 -5.44 21.91 5.87
N TYR A 8 -5.85 22.48 7.02
CA TYR A 8 -5.04 22.38 8.25
C TYR A 8 -4.96 20.95 8.75
N LEU A 9 -6.08 20.19 8.65
CA LEU A 9 -6.11 18.79 9.02
C LEU A 9 -5.16 17.97 8.13
N LEU A 10 -5.23 18.14 6.81
CA LEU A 10 -4.35 17.47 5.85
C LEU A 10 -2.88 17.78 6.11
N LEU A 11 -2.54 19.05 6.30
CA LEU A 11 -1.17 19.46 6.61
C LEU A 11 -0.68 18.82 7.91
N GLY A 12 -1.52 18.81 8.94
CA GLY A 12 -1.21 18.17 10.22
C GLY A 12 -0.96 16.67 10.10
N ILE A 13 -1.80 15.97 9.33
CA ILE A 13 -1.66 14.54 9.03
C ILE A 13 -0.30 14.26 8.38
N LEU A 14 0.05 15.01 7.32
CA LEU A 14 1.32 14.84 6.60
C LEU A 14 2.53 15.15 7.48
N VAL A 15 2.45 16.21 8.30
CA VAL A 15 3.53 16.56 9.23
C VAL A 15 3.73 15.46 10.27
N LEU A 16 2.65 14.90 10.83
CA LEU A 16 2.75 13.81 11.81
C LEU A 16 3.35 12.54 11.18
N ASP A 17 2.94 12.18 9.97
CA ASP A 17 3.50 11.03 9.25
C ASP A 17 5.01 11.21 9.02
N VAL A 18 5.44 12.35 8.48
CA VAL A 18 6.86 12.62 8.23
C VAL A 18 7.69 12.64 9.53
N MET A 19 7.15 13.16 10.63
CA MET A 19 7.88 13.25 11.89
C MET A 19 7.94 11.94 12.66
N PHE A 20 6.82 11.22 12.75
CA PHE A 20 6.67 10.07 13.66
C PHE A 20 6.51 8.74 12.94
N GLY A 21 6.09 8.72 11.67
CA GLY A 21 5.74 7.50 10.93
C GLY A 21 4.50 6.83 11.50
N ASP A 22 4.34 5.54 11.21
CA ASP A 22 3.20 4.76 11.71
C ASP A 22 3.51 4.16 13.09
N PRO A 23 2.80 4.57 14.15
CA PRO A 23 3.14 4.15 15.51
C PRO A 23 2.71 2.70 15.79
N VAL A 24 3.61 1.88 16.30
CA VAL A 24 3.38 0.45 16.57
C VAL A 24 2.83 0.24 17.98
N TYR A 25 1.50 0.04 18.13
CA TYR A 25 0.85 -0.28 19.40
C TYR A 25 -0.41 -1.13 19.19
N ALA A 26 -0.91 -1.78 20.26
CA ALA A 26 -1.96 -2.79 20.16
C ALA A 26 -3.33 -2.24 19.68
N LEU A 27 -3.67 -1.00 20.07
CA LEU A 27 -4.95 -0.36 19.75
C LEU A 27 -4.88 0.51 18.47
N HIS A 28 -3.86 0.30 17.63
CA HIS A 28 -3.76 1.01 16.36
C HIS A 28 -4.99 0.77 15.48
N PRO A 29 -5.63 1.81 14.88
CA PRO A 29 -6.88 1.67 14.13
C PRO A 29 -6.84 0.60 13.06
N VAL A 30 -5.79 0.52 12.24
CA VAL A 30 -5.65 -0.48 11.17
C VAL A 30 -5.53 -1.90 11.76
N ARG A 31 -4.86 -2.07 12.90
CA ARG A 31 -4.77 -3.37 13.59
C ARG A 31 -6.14 -3.79 14.16
N LEU A 32 -6.91 -2.84 14.67
CA LEU A 32 -8.28 -3.12 15.14
C LEU A 32 -9.20 -3.51 13.97
N ILE A 33 -9.05 -2.90 12.80
CA ILE A 33 -9.73 -3.31 11.57
C ILE A 33 -9.35 -4.76 11.24
N GLY A 34 -8.06 -5.09 11.22
CA GLY A 34 -7.58 -6.46 10.94
C GLY A 34 -8.12 -7.49 11.94
N GLN A 35 -8.05 -7.22 13.25
CA GLN A 35 -8.62 -8.09 14.27
C GLN A 35 -10.13 -8.26 14.14
N SER A 36 -10.83 -7.21 13.75
CA SER A 36 -12.29 -7.27 13.51
C SER A 36 -12.60 -8.12 12.27
N CYS A 37 -11.75 -8.03 11.23
CA CYS A 37 -11.84 -8.89 10.05
C CYS A 37 -11.69 -10.36 10.43
N GLU A 38 -10.66 -10.75 11.19
CA GLU A 38 -10.43 -12.12 11.62
C GLU A 38 -11.61 -12.69 12.45
N LYS A 39 -12.10 -11.90 13.41
CA LYS A 39 -13.24 -12.32 14.24
C LYS A 39 -14.50 -12.51 13.41
N LEU A 40 -14.78 -11.60 12.47
CA LEU A 40 -15.97 -11.68 11.63
C LEU A 40 -15.83 -12.79 10.58
N GLU A 41 -14.64 -13.01 9.98
CA GLU A 41 -14.36 -14.17 9.13
C GLU A 41 -14.67 -15.50 9.86
N ASN A 42 -14.12 -15.65 11.08
CA ASN A 42 -14.33 -16.87 11.88
C ASN A 42 -15.81 -17.08 12.21
N LEU A 43 -16.54 -16.01 12.55
CA LEU A 43 -17.98 -16.08 12.77
C LEU A 43 -18.74 -16.50 11.51
N LEU A 44 -18.49 -15.86 10.38
CA LEU A 44 -19.18 -16.18 9.13
C LEU A 44 -18.91 -17.61 8.66
N ARG A 45 -17.65 -18.08 8.80
CA ARG A 45 -17.30 -19.47 8.49
C ARG A 45 -17.98 -20.47 9.42
N SER A 46 -18.11 -20.16 10.70
CA SER A 46 -18.85 -21.02 11.65
C SER A 46 -20.34 -21.13 11.29
N LEU A 47 -20.91 -20.09 10.68
CA LEU A 47 -22.26 -20.05 10.13
C LEU A 47 -22.36 -20.67 8.72
N LYS A 48 -21.29 -21.35 8.24
CA LYS A 48 -21.18 -21.96 6.90
C LYS A 48 -21.26 -20.97 5.73
N LEU A 49 -20.96 -19.70 5.98
CA LEU A 49 -20.92 -18.62 4.96
C LEU A 49 -19.47 -18.47 4.45
N SER A 50 -18.91 -19.51 3.82
CA SER A 50 -17.49 -19.52 3.37
C SER A 50 -17.29 -19.15 1.89
N GLY A 51 -18.38 -18.90 1.13
CA GLY A 51 -18.33 -18.53 -0.29
C GLY A 51 -18.48 -17.02 -0.54
N TYR A 52 -18.87 -16.65 -1.75
CA TYR A 52 -19.06 -15.26 -2.19
C TYR A 52 -19.96 -14.44 -1.26
N LEU A 53 -21.09 -15.01 -0.82
CA LEU A 53 -22.03 -14.33 0.06
C LEU A 53 -21.38 -13.96 1.39
N GLY A 54 -20.60 -14.87 1.99
CA GLY A 54 -19.88 -14.57 3.24
C GLY A 54 -18.88 -13.45 3.07
N GLY A 55 -18.15 -13.41 1.95
CA GLY A 55 -17.22 -12.33 1.65
C GLY A 55 -17.88 -10.98 1.43
N ILE A 56 -19.02 -10.95 0.74
CA ILE A 56 -19.82 -9.72 0.58
C ILE A 56 -20.30 -9.21 1.94
N ILE A 57 -20.84 -10.11 2.78
CA ILE A 57 -21.32 -9.76 4.13
C ILE A 57 -20.15 -9.26 4.98
N LEU A 58 -18.99 -9.92 4.96
CA LEU A 58 -17.78 -9.49 5.67
C LEU A 58 -17.44 -8.04 5.31
N THR A 59 -17.31 -7.77 4.01
CA THR A 59 -16.90 -6.46 3.49
C THR A 59 -17.88 -5.37 3.90
N LEU A 60 -19.18 -5.59 3.68
CA LEU A 60 -20.21 -4.60 4.01
C LEU A 60 -20.32 -4.36 5.52
N LEU A 61 -20.34 -5.42 6.32
CA LEU A 61 -20.43 -5.28 7.78
C LEU A 61 -19.22 -4.58 8.37
N LEU A 62 -18.01 -4.89 7.90
CA LEU A 62 -16.81 -4.25 8.44
C LEU A 62 -16.74 -2.76 8.05
N VAL A 63 -17.06 -2.41 6.82
CA VAL A 63 -17.16 -0.99 6.39
C VAL A 63 -18.20 -0.24 7.23
N VAL A 64 -19.41 -0.77 7.33
CA VAL A 64 -20.49 -0.14 8.13
C VAL A 64 -20.09 0.00 9.59
N TRP A 65 -19.53 -1.07 10.18
CA TRP A 65 -19.09 -1.07 11.57
C TRP A 65 -18.04 0.00 11.86
N VAL A 66 -16.99 0.09 11.03
CA VAL A 66 -15.91 1.08 11.22
C VAL A 66 -16.42 2.51 11.07
N VAL A 67 -17.29 2.76 10.09
CA VAL A 67 -17.89 4.09 9.89
C VAL A 67 -18.80 4.45 11.06
N LEU A 68 -19.60 3.51 11.58
CA LEU A 68 -20.45 3.75 12.75
C LEU A 68 -19.64 4.06 14.01
N VAL A 69 -18.58 3.28 14.28
CA VAL A 69 -17.69 3.53 15.42
C VAL A 69 -17.03 4.89 15.31
N TRP A 70 -16.47 5.21 14.12
CA TRP A 70 -15.89 6.52 13.87
C TRP A 70 -16.91 7.65 14.08
N SER A 71 -18.12 7.52 13.53
CA SER A 71 -19.17 8.53 13.66
C SER A 71 -19.58 8.74 15.11
N ALA A 72 -19.76 7.66 15.86
CA ALA A 72 -20.15 7.72 17.28
C ALA A 72 -19.05 8.40 18.13
N VAL A 73 -17.79 8.02 17.96
CA VAL A 73 -16.67 8.64 18.70
C VAL A 73 -16.51 10.10 18.31
N SER A 74 -16.60 10.41 17.01
CA SER A 74 -16.51 11.80 16.53
C SER A 74 -17.63 12.68 17.10
N TYR A 75 -18.86 12.17 17.10
CA TYR A 75 -19.98 12.89 17.69
C TYR A 75 -19.79 13.17 19.18
N VAL A 76 -19.39 12.16 19.95
CA VAL A 76 -19.13 12.30 21.38
C VAL A 76 -18.02 13.32 21.65
N LEU A 77 -16.85 13.18 21.01
CA LEU A 77 -15.74 14.09 21.26
C LEU A 77 -16.03 15.53 20.82
N GLN A 78 -16.75 15.71 19.71
CA GLN A 78 -17.13 17.03 19.24
C GLN A 78 -18.19 17.69 20.13
N SER A 79 -19.08 16.90 20.76
CA SER A 79 -20.07 17.42 21.71
C SER A 79 -19.43 17.89 23.02
N PHE A 80 -18.29 17.32 23.44
CA PHE A 80 -17.53 17.80 24.58
C PHE A 80 -16.75 19.10 24.27
N HIS A 81 -16.00 19.09 23.17
CA HIS A 81 -15.23 20.25 22.74
C HIS A 81 -14.72 20.09 21.30
N GLY A 82 -14.86 21.13 20.45
CA GLY A 82 -14.45 21.07 19.05
C GLY A 82 -12.99 20.70 18.82
N ILE A 83 -12.09 21.09 19.73
CA ILE A 83 -10.66 20.71 19.67
C ILE A 83 -10.48 19.19 19.82
N LEU A 84 -11.25 18.51 20.69
CA LEU A 84 -11.17 17.05 20.84
C LEU A 84 -11.61 16.35 19.56
N GLY A 85 -12.67 16.84 18.91
CA GLY A 85 -13.09 16.35 17.60
C GLY A 85 -12.00 16.54 16.54
N PHE A 86 -11.35 17.68 16.48
CA PHE A 86 -10.23 17.94 15.56
C PHE A 86 -9.03 17.03 15.82
N LEU A 87 -8.60 16.88 17.08
CA LEU A 87 -7.49 16.00 17.44
C LEU A 87 -7.76 14.53 17.13
N TRP A 88 -9.01 14.10 17.29
CA TRP A 88 -9.45 12.75 16.89
C TRP A 88 -9.33 12.52 15.39
N GLN A 89 -9.79 13.47 14.58
CA GLN A 89 -9.67 13.41 13.13
C GLN A 89 -8.21 13.40 12.69
N LEU A 90 -7.37 14.26 13.30
CA LEU A 90 -5.96 14.35 13.05
C LEU A 90 -5.23 13.03 13.38
N TYR A 91 -5.52 12.46 14.55
CA TYR A 91 -4.98 11.19 14.98
C TYR A 91 -5.35 10.05 14.01
N LEU A 92 -6.64 9.95 13.65
CA LEU A 92 -7.06 8.92 12.70
C LEU A 92 -6.43 9.10 11.32
N GLY A 93 -6.45 10.32 10.78
CA GLY A 93 -5.84 10.58 9.48
C GLY A 93 -4.36 10.19 9.45
N TRP A 94 -3.63 10.49 10.51
CA TRP A 94 -2.24 10.08 10.66
C TRP A 94 -2.06 8.56 10.67
N CYS A 95 -2.88 7.82 11.45
CA CYS A 95 -2.83 6.35 11.49
C CYS A 95 -3.23 5.66 10.17
N LEU A 96 -3.82 6.37 9.22
CA LEU A 96 -4.28 5.82 7.94
C LEU A 96 -3.30 6.07 6.79
N ILE A 97 -2.22 6.80 7.04
CA ILE A 97 -1.10 7.03 6.10
C ILE A 97 0.15 6.31 6.61
N ALA A 98 0.99 5.86 5.70
CA ALA A 98 2.20 5.10 6.03
C ALA A 98 3.42 5.55 5.19
N GLY A 99 3.55 6.84 4.88
CA GLY A 99 4.61 7.33 3.99
C GLY A 99 6.00 7.14 4.58
N LYS A 100 6.23 7.58 5.81
CA LYS A 100 7.51 7.41 6.49
C LYS A 100 7.83 5.95 6.77
N ASP A 101 6.84 5.15 7.13
CA ASP A 101 7.05 3.73 7.42
C ASP A 101 7.50 2.96 6.17
N LEU A 102 6.88 3.23 5.01
CA LEU A 102 7.31 2.70 3.71
C LEU A 102 8.77 3.07 3.39
N TYR A 103 9.12 4.35 3.58
CA TYR A 103 10.49 4.82 3.41
C TYR A 103 11.47 4.10 4.34
N ASP A 104 11.15 3.98 5.62
CA ASP A 104 12.01 3.35 6.61
C ASP A 104 12.20 1.85 6.34
N HIS A 105 11.16 1.14 5.88
CA HIS A 105 11.26 -0.27 5.48
C HIS A 105 12.17 -0.47 4.26
N ALA A 106 11.97 0.28 3.21
CA ALA A 106 12.80 0.21 2.01
C ALA A 106 14.26 0.63 2.28
N ARG A 107 14.46 1.65 3.14
CA ARG A 107 15.80 2.08 3.57
C ARG A 107 16.55 1.00 4.36
N ARG A 108 15.86 0.20 5.17
CA ARG A 108 16.48 -0.92 5.90
C ARG A 108 16.97 -2.00 4.94
N VAL A 109 16.19 -2.33 3.88
CA VAL A 109 16.66 -3.24 2.83
C VAL A 109 17.89 -2.68 2.12
N TRP A 110 17.87 -1.40 1.75
CA TRP A 110 19.02 -0.74 1.15
C TRP A 110 20.28 -0.83 2.01
N ILE A 111 20.20 -0.50 3.31
CA ILE A 111 21.34 -0.55 4.24
C ILE A 111 21.91 -1.97 4.33
N SER A 112 21.06 -3.01 4.41
CA SER A 112 21.54 -4.40 4.46
C SER A 112 22.27 -4.82 3.17
N ILE A 113 21.84 -4.32 2.01
CA ILE A 113 22.55 -4.55 0.73
C ILE A 113 23.92 -3.84 0.74
N GLU A 114 24.02 -2.59 1.22
CA GLU A 114 25.28 -1.86 1.33
C GLU A 114 26.27 -2.54 2.27
N GLN A 115 25.76 -3.07 3.38
CA GLN A 115 26.54 -3.80 4.38
C GLN A 115 26.91 -5.22 3.93
N LYS A 116 26.36 -5.69 2.80
CA LYS A 116 26.52 -7.05 2.28
C LYS A 116 26.07 -8.13 3.27
N ASP A 117 25.04 -7.84 4.07
CA ASP A 117 24.38 -8.78 4.96
C ASP A 117 23.16 -9.39 4.27
N LEU A 118 23.34 -10.59 3.70
CA LEU A 118 22.28 -11.25 2.92
C LEU A 118 21.13 -11.75 3.80
N GLU A 119 21.43 -12.23 4.99
CA GLU A 119 20.41 -12.74 5.90
C GLU A 119 19.51 -11.60 6.40
N GLU A 120 20.11 -10.48 6.81
CA GLU A 120 19.35 -9.28 7.19
C GLU A 120 18.55 -8.73 6.00
N CYS A 121 19.14 -8.73 4.79
CA CYS A 121 18.48 -8.30 3.57
C CYS A 121 17.22 -9.14 3.28
N ARG A 122 17.31 -10.46 3.35
CA ARG A 122 16.18 -11.39 3.18
C ARG A 122 15.09 -11.17 4.22
N MET A 123 15.50 -11.03 5.48
CA MET A 123 14.56 -10.78 6.58
C MET A 123 13.81 -9.46 6.39
N ARG A 124 14.51 -8.36 6.05
CA ARG A 124 13.88 -7.04 5.81
C ARG A 124 12.98 -7.03 4.59
N THR A 125 13.41 -7.69 3.51
CA THR A 125 12.57 -7.86 2.32
C THR A 125 11.30 -8.66 2.65
N GLY A 126 11.41 -9.73 3.43
CA GLY A 126 10.26 -10.54 3.86
C GLY A 126 9.22 -9.78 4.71
N MET A 127 9.60 -8.65 5.32
CA MET A 127 8.65 -7.76 5.99
C MET A 127 7.82 -6.90 5.02
N MET A 128 8.26 -6.77 3.76
CA MET A 128 7.62 -5.93 2.75
C MET A 128 6.83 -6.74 1.72
N VAL A 129 7.16 -8.03 1.52
CA VAL A 129 6.59 -8.83 0.43
C VAL A 129 5.97 -10.13 0.91
N GLY A 130 4.89 -10.56 0.27
CA GLY A 130 4.20 -11.84 0.55
C GLY A 130 4.75 -13.03 -0.25
N ARG A 131 6.05 -13.06 -0.57
CA ARG A 131 6.72 -14.14 -1.33
C ARG A 131 7.90 -14.69 -0.56
N ASP A 132 8.40 -15.87 -0.98
CA ASP A 132 9.57 -16.49 -0.35
C ASP A 132 10.84 -15.68 -0.61
N THR A 133 11.52 -15.27 0.47
CA THR A 133 12.75 -14.48 0.41
C THR A 133 13.99 -15.30 0.72
N THR A 134 13.86 -16.56 1.14
CA THR A 134 14.98 -17.39 1.59
C THR A 134 16.01 -17.69 0.50
N SER A 135 15.57 -17.75 -0.76
CA SER A 135 16.42 -17.99 -1.94
C SER A 135 16.87 -16.72 -2.65
N MET A 136 16.42 -15.52 -2.21
CA MET A 136 16.76 -14.26 -2.88
C MET A 136 18.23 -13.90 -2.71
N ASP A 137 18.83 -13.41 -3.77
CA ASP A 137 20.08 -12.65 -3.73
C ASP A 137 19.81 -11.16 -3.45
N TYR A 138 20.85 -10.35 -3.33
CA TYR A 138 20.73 -8.91 -3.11
C TYR A 138 19.93 -8.21 -4.22
N SER A 139 20.11 -8.64 -5.46
CA SER A 139 19.43 -8.03 -6.61
C SER A 139 17.92 -8.35 -6.60
N ALA A 140 17.55 -9.59 -6.30
CA ALA A 140 16.14 -10.00 -6.14
C ALA A 140 15.47 -9.28 -4.97
N SER A 141 16.15 -9.17 -3.83
CA SER A 141 15.67 -8.43 -2.66
C SER A 141 15.47 -6.95 -2.96
N GLY A 142 16.41 -6.33 -3.65
CA GLY A 142 16.30 -4.93 -4.05
C GLY A 142 15.17 -4.67 -5.04
N ARG A 143 14.97 -5.56 -6.05
CA ARG A 143 13.79 -5.45 -6.95
C ARG A 143 12.49 -5.57 -6.18
N ALA A 144 12.39 -6.59 -5.33
CA ALA A 144 11.21 -6.82 -4.49
C ALA A 144 10.88 -5.62 -3.60
N ALA A 145 11.90 -4.95 -3.05
CA ALA A 145 11.71 -3.75 -2.25
C ALA A 145 11.18 -2.56 -3.09
N VAL A 146 11.71 -2.35 -4.32
CA VAL A 146 11.22 -1.29 -5.21
C VAL A 146 9.79 -1.56 -5.66
N GLU A 147 9.44 -2.79 -6.03
CA GLU A 147 8.09 -3.20 -6.40
C GLU A 147 7.11 -2.93 -5.25
N SER A 148 7.39 -3.48 -4.07
CA SER A 148 6.55 -3.29 -2.90
C SER A 148 6.43 -1.82 -2.50
N LEU A 149 7.52 -1.04 -2.57
CA LEU A 149 7.49 0.38 -2.28
C LEU A 149 6.58 1.15 -3.25
N SER A 150 6.68 0.86 -4.55
CA SER A 150 5.89 1.56 -5.57
C SER A 150 4.40 1.23 -5.49
N GLU A 151 4.03 -0.03 -5.23
CA GLU A 151 2.66 -0.46 -4.98
C GLU A 151 2.11 0.16 -3.69
N ASN A 152 2.84 0.05 -2.58
CA ASN A 152 2.42 0.59 -1.29
C ASN A 152 2.44 2.13 -1.23
N LEU A 153 3.17 2.83 -2.09
CA LEU A 153 3.05 4.27 -2.26
C LEU A 153 1.62 4.65 -2.69
N ASN A 154 1.05 3.87 -3.61
CA ASN A 154 -0.36 4.04 -3.95
C ASN A 154 -1.26 3.74 -2.75
N ASP A 155 -1.14 2.56 -2.16
CA ASP A 155 -2.08 2.01 -1.16
C ASP A 155 -1.93 2.65 0.23
N GLY A 156 -0.74 3.08 0.57
CA GLY A 156 -0.41 3.67 1.87
C GLY A 156 -0.40 5.19 1.89
N VAL A 157 -0.36 5.87 0.73
CA VAL A 157 -0.23 7.33 0.68
C VAL A 157 -1.22 7.94 -0.29
N ILE A 158 -1.09 7.67 -1.60
CA ILE A 158 -1.82 8.42 -2.63
C ILE A 158 -3.33 8.12 -2.58
N ALA A 159 -3.73 6.87 -2.48
CA ALA A 159 -5.14 6.51 -2.42
C ALA A 159 -5.82 6.97 -1.12
N PRO A 160 -5.24 6.80 0.09
CA PRO A 160 -5.78 7.43 1.29
C PRO A 160 -5.96 8.94 1.16
N LEU A 161 -4.97 9.66 0.64
CA LEU A 161 -5.04 11.10 0.44
C LEU A 161 -6.08 11.49 -0.60
N PHE A 162 -6.20 10.74 -1.69
CA PHE A 162 -7.23 10.95 -2.72
C PHE A 162 -8.63 10.86 -2.11
N TYR A 163 -8.91 9.82 -1.31
CA TYR A 163 -10.20 9.66 -0.65
C TYR A 163 -10.42 10.65 0.49
N PHE A 164 -9.36 11.12 1.14
CA PHE A 164 -9.46 12.23 2.08
C PHE A 164 -9.89 13.53 1.39
N ILE A 165 -9.32 13.86 0.24
CA ILE A 165 -9.66 15.09 -0.52
C ILE A 165 -11.12 15.07 -0.98
N LEU A 166 -11.65 13.89 -1.36
CA LEU A 166 -13.02 13.77 -1.86
C LEU A 166 -14.06 13.70 -0.75
N PHE A 167 -13.77 13.00 0.34
CA PHE A 167 -14.77 12.61 1.33
C PHE A 167 -14.30 12.79 2.80
N GLY A 168 -13.13 13.41 3.03
CA GLY A 168 -12.55 13.55 4.37
C GLY A 168 -12.14 12.23 5.00
N ILE A 169 -12.07 12.20 6.33
CA ILE A 169 -11.72 11.00 7.11
C ILE A 169 -12.62 9.79 6.82
N PRO A 170 -13.95 9.92 6.64
CA PRO A 170 -14.79 8.78 6.27
C PRO A 170 -14.35 8.08 5.00
N GLY A 171 -14.01 8.84 3.94
CA GLY A 171 -13.54 8.27 2.69
C GLY A 171 -12.22 7.53 2.86
N MET A 172 -11.29 8.13 3.59
CA MET A 172 -10.00 7.54 3.91
C MET A 172 -10.14 6.23 4.73
N LEU A 173 -11.07 6.21 5.70
CA LEU A 173 -11.40 5.03 6.50
C LEU A 173 -11.98 3.91 5.65
N VAL A 174 -12.98 4.20 4.82
CA VAL A 174 -13.61 3.20 3.94
C VAL A 174 -12.58 2.59 3.01
N TYR A 175 -11.75 3.43 2.37
CA TYR A 175 -10.64 2.94 1.55
C TYR A 175 -9.74 2.00 2.35
N LYS A 176 -9.28 2.43 3.53
CA LYS A 176 -8.34 1.63 4.33
C LYS A 176 -8.93 0.32 4.84
N VAL A 177 -10.23 0.28 5.14
CA VAL A 177 -10.93 -0.98 5.48
C VAL A 177 -10.90 -1.95 4.29
N VAL A 178 -11.23 -1.49 3.09
CA VAL A 178 -11.26 -2.33 1.88
C VAL A 178 -9.85 -2.82 1.54
N ASN A 179 -8.86 -1.95 1.56
CA ASN A 179 -7.45 -2.29 1.31
C ASN A 179 -6.91 -3.29 2.36
N THR A 180 -7.27 -3.13 3.65
CA THR A 180 -6.91 -4.10 4.70
C THR A 180 -7.60 -5.45 4.47
N LEU A 181 -8.88 -5.46 4.07
CA LEU A 181 -9.60 -6.68 3.74
C LEU A 181 -8.96 -7.42 2.55
N ASP A 182 -8.60 -6.70 1.48
CA ASP A 182 -7.90 -7.32 0.35
C ASP A 182 -6.58 -7.94 0.78
N SER A 183 -5.78 -7.23 1.56
CA SER A 183 -4.51 -7.74 2.10
C SER A 183 -4.67 -8.98 2.98
N MET A 184 -5.82 -9.15 3.67
CA MET A 184 -6.06 -10.28 4.58
C MET A 184 -6.76 -11.47 3.93
N VAL A 185 -7.72 -11.22 3.04
CA VAL A 185 -8.59 -12.25 2.47
C VAL A 185 -8.65 -12.25 0.94
N GLY A 186 -8.02 -11.29 0.25
CA GLY A 186 -8.06 -11.16 -1.22
C GLY A 186 -7.23 -12.18 -2.01
N TYR A 187 -6.58 -13.14 -1.32
CA TYR A 187 -5.73 -14.15 -1.94
C TYR A 187 -6.49 -15.10 -2.87
N LYS A 188 -5.85 -15.49 -3.99
CA LYS A 188 -6.43 -16.40 -5.01
C LYS A 188 -6.25 -17.90 -4.67
N ASN A 189 -5.97 -18.24 -3.41
CA ASN A 189 -5.87 -19.64 -2.95
C ASN A 189 -7.27 -20.24 -2.69
N GLU A 190 -7.34 -21.55 -2.48
CA GLU A 190 -8.62 -22.29 -2.27
C GLU A 190 -9.44 -21.71 -1.12
N LYS A 191 -8.79 -21.29 -0.03
CA LYS A 191 -9.47 -20.76 1.16
C LYS A 191 -10.20 -19.43 0.88
N TYR A 192 -9.63 -18.56 0.04
CA TYR A 192 -10.08 -17.18 -0.13
C TYR A 192 -10.62 -16.84 -1.51
N ARG A 193 -10.42 -17.69 -2.53
CA ARG A 193 -10.81 -17.42 -3.91
C ARG A 193 -12.27 -16.96 -4.09
N GLN A 194 -13.19 -17.53 -3.30
CA GLN A 194 -14.59 -17.11 -3.30
C GLN A 194 -14.88 -16.10 -2.20
N PHE A 195 -14.39 -16.35 -1.01
CA PHE A 195 -14.66 -15.53 0.16
C PHE A 195 -14.05 -14.11 0.05
N GLY A 196 -12.81 -13.99 -0.43
CA GLY A 196 -12.13 -12.71 -0.61
C GLY A 196 -12.50 -11.96 -1.90
N TRP A 197 -13.35 -12.55 -2.76
CA TRP A 197 -13.66 -11.95 -4.06
C TRP A 197 -14.21 -10.53 -3.96
N ALA A 198 -15.11 -10.27 -3.00
CA ALA A 198 -15.75 -8.97 -2.87
C ALA A 198 -14.76 -7.88 -2.45
N SER A 199 -13.92 -8.15 -1.46
CA SER A 199 -12.87 -7.22 -1.02
C SER A 199 -11.86 -6.94 -2.12
N ALA A 200 -11.38 -7.98 -2.81
CA ALA A 200 -10.44 -7.84 -3.93
C ALA A 200 -11.02 -6.99 -5.07
N ARG A 201 -12.28 -7.19 -5.45
CA ARG A 201 -12.93 -6.39 -6.50
C ARG A 201 -13.20 -4.95 -6.07
N MET A 202 -13.55 -4.74 -4.81
CA MET A 202 -13.71 -3.38 -4.28
C MET A 202 -12.37 -2.65 -4.21
N ASP A 203 -11.30 -3.32 -3.79
CA ASP A 203 -9.95 -2.76 -3.78
C ASP A 203 -9.49 -2.41 -5.20
N ASP A 204 -9.64 -3.32 -6.16
CA ASP A 204 -9.37 -3.08 -7.58
C ASP A 204 -10.10 -1.82 -8.08
N PHE A 205 -11.38 -1.65 -7.73
CA PHE A 205 -12.19 -0.51 -8.13
C PHE A 205 -11.76 0.78 -7.45
N LEU A 206 -11.51 0.75 -6.13
CA LEU A 206 -11.10 1.93 -5.38
C LEU A 206 -9.69 2.40 -5.78
N ASN A 207 -8.81 1.50 -6.18
CA ASN A 207 -7.46 1.84 -6.65
C ASN A 207 -7.40 2.26 -8.12
N TRP A 208 -8.51 2.17 -8.87
CA TRP A 208 -8.48 2.43 -10.32
C TRP A 208 -8.02 3.86 -10.67
N ILE A 209 -8.54 4.89 -10.02
CA ILE A 209 -8.10 6.29 -10.21
C ILE A 209 -6.78 6.55 -9.48
N PRO A 210 -6.62 6.20 -8.17
CA PRO A 210 -5.38 6.45 -7.44
C PRO A 210 -4.13 5.89 -8.11
N ALA A 211 -4.16 4.67 -8.65
CA ALA A 211 -3.00 4.07 -9.31
C ALA A 211 -2.54 4.87 -10.55
N ARG A 212 -3.46 5.40 -11.32
CA ARG A 212 -3.16 6.26 -12.47
C ARG A 212 -2.66 7.65 -12.04
N LEU A 213 -3.19 8.16 -10.95
CA LEU A 213 -2.68 9.38 -10.33
C LEU A 213 -1.25 9.16 -9.83
N THR A 214 -0.97 8.01 -9.19
CA THR A 214 0.38 7.61 -8.75
C THR A 214 1.35 7.53 -9.92
N TRP A 215 0.96 6.92 -11.05
CA TRP A 215 1.75 6.92 -12.29
C TRP A 215 2.15 8.33 -12.72
N VAL A 216 1.20 9.28 -12.76
CA VAL A 216 1.47 10.66 -13.17
C VAL A 216 2.39 11.36 -12.16
N LEU A 217 2.08 11.27 -10.86
CA LEU A 217 2.84 11.92 -9.80
C LEU A 217 4.27 11.36 -9.71
N LEU A 218 4.45 10.05 -9.81
CA LEU A 218 5.76 9.41 -9.81
C LEU A 218 6.57 9.82 -11.05
N SER A 219 5.93 9.94 -12.21
CA SER A 219 6.58 10.42 -13.44
C SER A 219 7.03 11.87 -13.32
N ILE A 220 6.24 12.74 -12.68
CA ILE A 220 6.61 14.12 -12.38
C ILE A 220 7.77 14.17 -11.39
N ALA A 221 7.73 13.39 -10.31
CA ALA A 221 8.81 13.30 -9.34
C ALA A 221 10.13 12.82 -10.01
N ALA A 222 10.04 11.80 -10.86
CA ALA A 222 11.19 11.31 -11.64
C ALA A 222 11.72 12.34 -12.66
N LEU A 223 10.87 13.26 -13.14
CA LEU A 223 11.31 14.35 -14.04
C LEU A 223 12.15 15.40 -13.30
N ILE A 224 11.85 15.64 -12.02
CA ILE A 224 12.54 16.61 -11.17
C ILE A 224 13.86 16.02 -10.65
N HIS A 225 13.92 14.71 -10.40
CA HIS A 225 15.08 14.07 -9.81
C HIS A 225 16.19 13.80 -10.85
N PRO A 226 17.45 14.31 -10.65
CA PRO A 226 18.51 14.31 -11.68
C PRO A 226 19.02 12.93 -12.09
N ARG A 227 18.77 11.88 -11.28
CA ARG A 227 19.21 10.49 -11.56
C ARG A 227 18.10 9.62 -12.13
N CYS A 228 16.91 10.18 -12.37
CA CYS A 228 15.75 9.46 -12.85
C CYS A 228 15.30 9.99 -14.22
N SER A 229 14.48 9.20 -14.91
CA SER A 229 13.93 9.57 -16.21
C SER A 229 12.42 9.68 -16.15
N GLY A 230 11.89 10.89 -15.98
CA GLY A 230 10.44 11.11 -15.97
C GLY A 230 9.77 10.75 -17.30
N LYS A 231 10.44 10.99 -18.45
CA LYS A 231 9.92 10.58 -19.77
C LYS A 231 9.80 9.05 -19.87
N SER A 232 10.82 8.31 -19.39
CA SER A 232 10.79 6.86 -19.39
C SER A 232 9.77 6.34 -18.36
N ALA A 233 9.67 6.98 -17.19
CA ALA A 233 8.65 6.66 -16.18
C ALA A 233 7.24 6.70 -16.78
N PHE A 234 6.90 7.82 -17.40
CA PHE A 234 5.59 8.00 -18.03
C PHE A 234 5.32 6.97 -19.13
N LYS A 235 6.30 6.79 -20.06
CA LYS A 235 6.13 5.88 -21.19
C LYS A 235 6.07 4.42 -20.75
N VAL A 236 6.98 3.97 -19.90
CA VAL A 236 7.02 2.57 -19.43
C VAL A 236 5.83 2.27 -18.54
N GLY A 237 5.40 3.20 -17.67
CA GLY A 237 4.16 3.08 -16.92
C GLY A 237 2.95 2.85 -17.82
N TRP A 238 2.84 3.57 -18.94
CA TRP A 238 1.77 3.39 -19.91
C TRP A 238 1.88 2.09 -20.70
N ASP A 239 3.06 1.75 -21.20
CA ASP A 239 3.25 0.63 -22.13
C ASP A 239 3.28 -0.75 -21.43
N TYR A 240 3.57 -0.80 -20.11
CA TYR A 240 3.82 -2.06 -19.38
C TYR A 240 2.93 -2.25 -18.13
N HIS A 241 1.96 -1.38 -17.87
CA HIS A 241 1.10 -1.48 -16.66
C HIS A 241 0.28 -2.76 -16.57
N ASP A 242 0.03 -3.44 -17.65
CA ASP A 242 -0.70 -4.71 -17.72
C ASP A 242 0.20 -5.95 -17.51
N GLY A 243 1.49 -5.73 -17.30
CA GLY A 243 2.49 -6.80 -17.11
C GLY A 243 2.40 -7.52 -15.75
N VAL A 244 1.52 -7.13 -14.84
CA VAL A 244 1.30 -7.80 -13.55
C VAL A 244 -0.17 -8.19 -13.37
N ALA A 245 -0.43 -9.11 -12.44
CA ALA A 245 -1.77 -9.70 -12.26
C ALA A 245 -2.81 -8.72 -11.68
N SER A 246 -2.36 -7.63 -11.03
CA SER A 246 -3.22 -6.56 -10.51
C SER A 246 -3.48 -5.51 -11.59
N PRO A 247 -4.72 -5.04 -11.79
CA PRO A 247 -5.03 -3.99 -12.75
C PRO A 247 -4.51 -2.60 -12.33
N ASN A 248 -3.99 -2.49 -11.12
CA ASN A 248 -3.56 -1.25 -10.50
C ASN A 248 -2.06 -1.21 -10.15
N ALA A 249 -1.50 -2.27 -9.52
CA ALA A 249 -0.11 -2.33 -9.10
C ALA A 249 0.87 -2.09 -10.26
N GLY A 250 0.55 -2.61 -11.45
CA GLY A 250 1.38 -2.44 -12.64
C GLY A 250 1.59 -0.99 -13.06
N TRP A 251 0.63 -0.09 -12.83
CA TRP A 251 0.83 1.34 -13.07
C TRP A 251 1.96 1.91 -12.21
N CYS A 252 2.02 1.51 -10.94
CA CYS A 252 3.05 1.98 -10.00
C CYS A 252 4.41 1.34 -10.29
N GLU A 253 4.43 0.01 -10.41
CA GLU A 253 5.65 -0.78 -10.60
C GLU A 253 6.32 -0.48 -11.96
N ALA A 254 5.54 -0.44 -13.06
CA ALA A 254 6.09 -0.12 -14.39
C ALA A 254 6.61 1.31 -14.45
N THR A 255 5.97 2.25 -13.74
CA THR A 255 6.47 3.63 -13.63
C THR A 255 7.79 3.69 -12.90
N ALA A 256 7.93 2.96 -11.79
CA ALA A 256 9.20 2.85 -11.06
C ALA A 256 10.30 2.21 -11.93
N ALA A 257 9.97 1.13 -12.66
CA ALA A 257 10.88 0.52 -13.63
C ALA A 257 11.36 1.53 -14.68
N GLY A 258 10.45 2.34 -15.22
CA GLY A 258 10.77 3.39 -16.18
C GLY A 258 11.57 4.54 -15.60
N ALA A 259 11.25 4.99 -14.38
CA ALA A 259 11.96 6.06 -13.67
C ALA A 259 13.43 5.70 -13.44
N LEU A 260 13.68 4.48 -13.00
CA LEU A 260 15.00 3.92 -12.68
C LEU A 260 15.72 3.33 -13.90
N GLN A 261 15.04 3.19 -15.03
CA GLN A 261 15.50 2.53 -16.25
C GLN A 261 16.00 1.10 -15.99
N VAL A 262 15.22 0.33 -15.25
CA VAL A 262 15.49 -1.06 -14.87
C VAL A 262 14.34 -1.97 -15.21
N ARG A 263 14.57 -3.28 -15.25
CA ARG A 263 13.52 -4.29 -15.25
C ARG A 263 13.26 -4.73 -13.81
N LEU A 264 11.99 -4.79 -13.44
CA LEU A 264 11.50 -5.29 -12.16
C LEU A 264 10.87 -6.69 -12.33
N CYS A 265 10.28 -7.23 -11.29
CA CYS A 265 9.78 -8.60 -11.20
C CYS A 265 10.91 -9.65 -11.42
N GLY A 266 10.85 -10.44 -12.47
CA GLY A 266 11.76 -11.55 -12.71
C GLY A 266 11.27 -12.83 -12.01
N PRO A 267 12.17 -13.81 -11.72
CA PRO A 267 11.77 -15.05 -11.09
C PRO A 267 11.17 -14.83 -9.68
N ILE A 268 9.93 -15.27 -9.48
CA ILE A 268 9.21 -15.18 -8.20
C ILE A 268 8.92 -16.58 -7.69
N TRP A 269 9.35 -16.85 -6.47
CA TRP A 269 9.13 -18.12 -5.79
C TRP A 269 8.09 -17.96 -4.68
N ARG A 270 7.18 -18.93 -4.54
CA ARG A 270 6.22 -19.04 -3.45
C ARG A 270 6.13 -20.50 -3.01
N GLU A 271 6.26 -20.76 -1.73
CA GLU A 271 6.19 -22.12 -1.16
C GLU A 271 7.13 -23.11 -1.86
N GLY A 272 8.31 -22.63 -2.31
CA GLY A 272 9.31 -23.42 -3.02
C GLY A 272 9.03 -23.66 -4.51
N GLU A 273 7.93 -23.13 -5.07
CA GLU A 273 7.59 -23.24 -6.48
C GLU A 273 7.82 -21.92 -7.22
N LEU A 274 8.35 -22.02 -8.46
CA LEU A 274 8.52 -20.88 -9.36
C LEU A 274 7.15 -20.47 -9.94
N THR A 275 6.62 -19.34 -9.47
CA THR A 275 5.28 -18.87 -9.85
C THR A 275 5.28 -17.90 -11.02
N SER A 276 6.40 -17.23 -11.29
CA SER A 276 6.54 -16.30 -12.41
C SER A 276 8.00 -16.15 -12.83
N GLU A 277 8.26 -15.95 -14.11
CA GLU A 277 9.55 -15.53 -14.68
C GLU A 277 9.41 -14.23 -15.48
N HIS A 278 8.26 -13.56 -15.33
CA HIS A 278 7.97 -12.35 -16.09
C HIS A 278 8.83 -11.17 -15.63
N TRP A 279 9.38 -10.43 -16.59
CA TRP A 279 10.14 -9.21 -16.35
C TRP A 279 9.32 -7.98 -16.77
N LEU A 280 9.16 -7.04 -15.85
CA LEU A 280 8.44 -5.80 -16.07
C LEU A 280 9.39 -4.72 -16.58
N GLY A 281 9.08 -4.16 -17.75
CA GLY A 281 9.86 -3.11 -18.40
C GLY A 281 10.61 -3.53 -19.65
N PRO A 282 11.17 -2.58 -20.43
CA PRO A 282 11.83 -2.82 -21.70
C PRO A 282 13.02 -3.79 -21.61
N VAL A 283 13.14 -4.69 -22.60
CA VAL A 283 14.18 -5.75 -22.62
C VAL A 283 15.60 -5.18 -22.59
N HIS A 284 15.82 -4.00 -23.13
CA HIS A 284 17.13 -3.35 -23.15
C HIS A 284 17.53 -2.69 -21.83
N TYR A 285 16.59 -2.61 -20.85
CA TYR A 285 16.93 -2.14 -19.52
C TYR A 285 17.70 -3.22 -18.74
N ARG A 286 18.64 -2.78 -17.88
CA ARG A 286 19.33 -3.69 -16.97
C ARG A 286 18.35 -4.29 -15.94
N GLN A 287 18.72 -5.40 -15.35
CA GLN A 287 17.96 -5.93 -14.21
C GLN A 287 18.14 -5.02 -13.00
N GLY A 288 17.01 -4.63 -12.36
CA GLY A 288 17.00 -3.77 -11.19
C GLY A 288 17.47 -4.45 -9.91
N GLY A 289 17.41 -3.73 -8.80
CA GLY A 289 17.74 -4.23 -7.46
C GLY A 289 19.18 -3.96 -7.01
N THR A 290 19.88 -3.04 -7.65
CA THR A 290 21.21 -2.60 -7.19
C THR A 290 21.10 -1.56 -6.07
N VAL A 291 22.21 -1.34 -5.34
CA VAL A 291 22.34 -0.26 -4.34
C VAL A 291 21.94 1.09 -4.93
N GLN A 292 22.31 1.36 -6.18
CA GLN A 292 21.98 2.61 -6.87
C GLN A 292 20.46 2.78 -7.06
N ASP A 293 19.74 1.71 -7.37
CA ASP A 293 18.28 1.78 -7.57
C ASP A 293 17.56 2.12 -6.26
N LEU A 294 17.99 1.48 -5.17
CA LEU A 294 17.42 1.71 -3.83
C LEU A 294 17.84 3.06 -3.22
N SER A 295 19.01 3.59 -3.59
CA SER A 295 19.43 4.94 -3.14
C SER A 295 18.52 6.06 -3.65
N LEU A 296 17.64 5.78 -4.61
CA LEU A 296 16.66 6.72 -5.18
C LEU A 296 15.27 6.64 -4.53
N ILE A 297 15.15 5.93 -3.42
CA ILE A 297 13.88 5.78 -2.66
C ILE A 297 13.27 7.13 -2.22
N HIS A 298 14.06 8.21 -2.16
CA HIS A 298 13.55 9.54 -1.75
C HIS A 298 12.73 10.25 -2.84
N ILE A 299 12.57 9.65 -4.01
CA ILE A 299 11.74 10.21 -5.08
C ILE A 299 10.28 10.16 -4.71
#